data_7f85c1f722021194f3786344f8b9d429
#
_entry.id   7f85c1f722021194f3786344f8b9d429
#
_cell.length_a   1.000
_cell.length_b   1.000
_cell.length_c   1.000
_cell.angle_alpha   90.00
_cell.angle_beta   90.00
_cell.angle_gamma   90.00
#
_symmetry.space_group_name_H-M   'P 1'
#
loop_
_entity.id
_entity.type
_entity.pdbx_description
1 polymer ?
#
loop_
_entity_poly.entity_id
_entity_poly.type
_entity_poly.pdbx_seq_one_letter_code
_entity_poly.pdbx_strand_id
1 'polypeptide(L)'
;MTSKENVLVLEKEAVKIELDLSEYDKGVMSDFQKELILEELNELPPLEDGQVCINGIYTFDMGDKIEVSVYIRNGSSKQINFHKVPLLIVNKNGDILASQTMDMKEFGILPPFCARPYKVYFDKINLFVNIIPNDDWKIQFEKSVSTVNTVKCEFEGFPGDDHHELEGTFTKFLNKLPLIKAEDVNIEVFKTLRCFDDSISIVFMIRNGCDTIVKLETLPIVIKDEDGEVVASGVFDVENVNVNPHKAKIYDFTITEDYIVNKDADINNCKVYFRM
;
A
#
# COMPACT_ATOMS: atom_id res chain seq x y z
N MET A 1 -53.72 5.98 20.31
CA MET A 1 -52.70 5.02 20.80
C MET A 1 -51.58 5.04 19.79
N THR A 2 -50.56 5.84 20.06
CA THR A 2 -49.38 6.01 19.20
C THR A 2 -48.24 5.17 19.81
N SER A 3 -47.92 4.08 19.15
CA SER A 3 -46.79 3.24 19.53
C SER A 3 -45.48 4.01 19.27
N LYS A 4 -44.74 4.29 20.32
CA LYS A 4 -43.35 4.76 20.25
C LYS A 4 -42.50 3.55 19.85
N GLU A 5 -41.97 3.54 18.63
CA GLU A 5 -40.87 2.68 18.26
C GLU A 5 -39.63 3.09 19.07
N ASN A 6 -39.21 2.23 20.00
CA ASN A 6 -37.91 2.31 20.63
C ASN A 6 -36.86 1.91 19.59
N VAL A 7 -36.23 2.88 18.96
CA VAL A 7 -34.97 2.65 18.23
C VAL A 7 -33.91 2.32 19.27
N LEU A 8 -33.58 1.05 19.40
CA LEU A 8 -32.36 0.62 20.12
C LEU A 8 -31.15 1.15 19.35
N VAL A 9 -30.59 2.26 19.80
CA VAL A 9 -29.25 2.68 19.42
C VAL A 9 -28.32 1.67 20.06
N LEU A 10 -27.82 0.72 19.28
CA LEU A 10 -26.71 -0.13 19.68
C LEU A 10 -25.50 0.80 19.85
N GLU A 11 -25.14 1.11 21.08
CA GLU A 11 -23.84 1.73 21.37
C GLU A 11 -22.77 0.76 20.85
N LYS A 12 -22.06 1.17 19.81
CA LYS A 12 -20.91 0.42 19.30
C LYS A 12 -19.83 0.45 20.36
N GLU A 13 -19.40 -0.72 20.80
CA GLU A 13 -18.31 -0.82 21.77
C GLU A 13 -17.03 -0.19 21.19
N ALA A 14 -16.37 0.62 22.02
CA ALA A 14 -15.09 1.21 21.66
C ALA A 14 -14.01 0.13 21.55
N VAL A 15 -13.23 0.18 20.50
CA VAL A 15 -12.14 -0.76 20.26
C VAL A 15 -10.95 -0.40 21.16
N LYS A 16 -10.38 -1.42 21.83
CA LYS A 16 -9.12 -1.25 22.57
C LYS A 16 -7.96 -1.13 21.58
N ILE A 17 -7.20 -0.05 21.71
CA ILE A 17 -6.06 0.25 20.85
C ILE A 17 -4.75 0.06 21.64
N GLU A 18 -3.78 -0.63 21.02
CA GLU A 18 -2.45 -0.83 21.59
C GLU A 18 -1.44 0.12 20.94
N LEU A 19 -0.41 0.52 21.69
CA LEU A 19 0.66 1.35 21.18
C LEU A 19 1.62 0.51 20.33
N ASP A 20 1.77 0.89 19.07
CA ASP A 20 2.77 0.33 18.15
C ASP A 20 3.88 1.37 17.93
N LEU A 21 5.13 0.99 18.19
CA LEU A 21 6.30 1.83 18.03
C LEU A 21 7.20 1.24 16.95
N SER A 22 7.86 2.11 16.19
CA SER A 22 8.92 1.68 15.28
C SER A 22 10.06 0.99 16.07
N GLU A 23 10.85 0.14 15.42
CA GLU A 23 12.01 -0.49 16.08
C GLU A 23 13.01 0.54 16.61
N TYR A 24 13.14 1.68 15.92
CA TYR A 24 13.96 2.80 16.38
C TYR A 24 13.39 3.40 17.67
N ASP A 25 12.10 3.73 17.69
CA ASP A 25 11.44 4.35 18.85
C ASP A 25 11.44 3.42 20.06
N LYS A 26 11.25 2.13 19.87
CA LYS A 26 11.38 1.12 20.95
C LYS A 26 12.73 1.18 21.64
N GLY A 27 13.81 1.43 20.86
CA GLY A 27 15.17 1.47 21.36
C GLY A 27 15.58 2.77 22.04
N VAL A 28 14.94 3.90 21.72
CA VAL A 28 15.35 5.25 22.21
C VAL A 28 14.36 5.85 23.21
N MET A 29 13.09 5.44 23.21
CA MET A 29 12.09 5.97 24.14
C MET A 29 12.24 5.36 25.53
N SER A 30 12.25 6.23 26.56
CA SER A 30 12.15 5.81 27.96
C SER A 30 10.74 5.26 28.27
N ASP A 31 10.63 4.47 29.33
CA ASP A 31 9.33 3.95 29.78
C ASP A 31 8.36 5.07 30.17
N PHE A 32 8.86 6.15 30.77
CA PHE A 32 8.07 7.33 31.06
C PHE A 32 7.47 7.98 29.79
N GLN A 33 8.23 8.07 28.70
CA GLN A 33 7.70 8.60 27.43
C GLN A 33 6.63 7.69 26.84
N LYS A 34 6.78 6.36 26.96
CA LYS A 34 5.76 5.40 26.52
C LYS A 34 4.48 5.52 27.36
N GLU A 35 4.60 5.68 28.68
CA GLU A 35 3.45 5.91 29.57
C GLU A 35 2.70 7.19 29.20
N LEU A 36 3.41 8.29 28.96
CA LEU A 36 2.81 9.55 28.53
C LEU A 36 2.03 9.41 27.22
N ILE A 37 2.59 8.73 26.23
CA ILE A 37 1.91 8.46 24.95
C ILE A 37 0.63 7.63 25.19
N LEU A 38 0.69 6.64 26.09
CA LEU A 38 -0.49 5.82 26.42
C LEU A 38 -1.57 6.64 27.11
N GLU A 39 -1.20 7.56 28.01
CA GLU A 39 -2.14 8.50 28.63
C GLU A 39 -2.80 9.39 27.58
N GLU A 40 -2.03 10.01 26.69
CA GLU A 40 -2.55 10.84 25.59
C GLU A 40 -3.48 10.05 24.66
N LEU A 41 -3.14 8.81 24.32
CA LEU A 41 -3.99 7.95 23.50
C LEU A 41 -5.33 7.60 24.17
N ASN A 42 -5.33 7.43 25.49
CA ASN A 42 -6.54 7.15 26.27
C ASN A 42 -7.47 8.36 26.40
N GLU A 43 -6.94 9.58 26.29
CA GLU A 43 -7.73 10.82 26.29
C GLU A 43 -8.40 11.09 24.93
N LEU A 44 -7.95 10.43 23.85
CA LEU A 44 -8.55 10.60 22.53
C LEU A 44 -9.96 10.02 22.47
N PRO A 45 -10.84 10.57 21.59
CA PRO A 45 -12.16 10.00 21.38
C PRO A 45 -12.09 8.49 21.05
N PRO A 46 -13.04 7.69 21.57
CA PRO A 46 -13.06 6.26 21.31
C PRO A 46 -13.13 5.98 19.80
N LEU A 47 -12.49 4.90 19.39
CA LEU A 47 -12.45 4.47 17.99
C LEU A 47 -13.49 3.36 17.76
N GLU A 48 -14.27 3.45 16.69
CA GLU A 48 -15.22 2.43 16.30
C GLU A 48 -14.51 1.29 15.55
N ASP A 49 -15.09 0.08 15.57
CA ASP A 49 -14.59 -1.05 14.78
C ASP A 49 -14.57 -0.71 13.28
N GLY A 50 -13.47 -1.04 12.63
CA GLY A 50 -13.20 -0.72 11.23
C GLY A 50 -12.81 0.73 10.94
N GLN A 51 -12.81 1.61 11.94
CA GLN A 51 -12.44 3.01 11.76
C GLN A 51 -10.92 3.19 11.74
N VAL A 52 -10.43 4.01 10.82
CA VAL A 52 -9.05 4.51 10.81
C VAL A 52 -9.07 6.02 10.93
N CYS A 53 -8.29 6.57 11.84
CA CYS A 53 -8.26 8.00 12.03
C CYS A 53 -6.86 8.54 12.29
N ILE A 54 -6.71 9.85 12.11
CA ILE A 54 -5.53 10.63 12.42
C ILE A 54 -5.92 11.72 13.42
N ASN A 55 -5.15 11.84 14.49
CA ASN A 55 -5.37 12.84 15.54
C ASN A 55 -4.14 13.72 15.67
N GLY A 56 -4.29 15.02 15.56
CA GLY A 56 -3.22 15.99 15.76
C GLY A 56 -2.90 16.16 17.24
N ILE A 57 -1.63 16.32 17.55
CA ILE A 57 -1.10 16.55 18.90
C ILE A 57 -0.65 17.99 19.00
N TYR A 58 0.32 18.40 18.18
CA TYR A 58 0.82 19.78 18.11
C TYR A 58 1.29 20.12 16.69
N THR A 59 1.44 21.40 16.44
CA THR A 59 2.11 21.95 15.24
C THR A 59 3.34 22.72 15.65
N PHE A 60 4.40 22.67 14.83
CA PHE A 60 5.63 23.42 15.04
C PHE A 60 6.10 24.05 13.72
N ASP A 61 6.32 25.37 13.73
CA ASP A 61 6.82 26.12 12.57
C ASP A 61 8.34 25.98 12.47
N MET A 62 8.80 25.31 11.41
CA MET A 62 10.23 25.09 11.13
C MET A 62 10.85 26.15 10.20
N GLY A 63 10.08 27.15 9.77
CA GLY A 63 10.49 28.20 8.85
C GLY A 63 10.02 27.97 7.41
N ASP A 64 10.42 26.89 6.78
CA ASP A 64 10.01 26.50 5.41
C ASP A 64 8.79 25.55 5.37
N LYS A 65 8.54 24.87 6.46
CA LYS A 65 7.45 23.89 6.63
C LYS A 65 6.89 23.89 8.04
N ILE A 66 5.71 23.30 8.19
CA ILE A 66 5.05 23.05 9.47
C ILE A 66 5.17 21.55 9.79
N GLU A 67 5.84 21.22 10.90
CA GLU A 67 5.76 19.88 11.47
C GLU A 67 4.43 19.72 12.19
N VAL A 68 3.73 18.63 11.94
CA VAL A 68 2.50 18.23 12.64
C VAL A 68 2.72 16.87 13.29
N SER A 69 2.74 16.82 14.59
CA SER A 69 2.78 15.55 15.33
C SER A 69 1.39 14.97 15.43
N VAL A 70 1.27 13.68 15.16
CA VAL A 70 -0.02 12.98 15.05
C VAL A 70 0.01 11.60 15.67
N TYR A 71 -1.17 11.10 16.06
CA TYR A 71 -1.44 9.68 16.24
C TYR A 71 -2.25 9.16 15.05
N ILE A 72 -1.77 8.10 14.39
CA ILE A 72 -2.53 7.35 13.40
C ILE A 72 -3.02 6.09 14.08
N ARG A 73 -4.35 5.90 14.11
CA ARG A 73 -5.02 4.82 14.84
C ARG A 73 -5.79 3.92 13.87
N ASN A 74 -5.56 2.62 14.00
CA ASN A 74 -6.22 1.57 13.23
C ASN A 74 -7.18 0.79 14.14
N GLY A 75 -8.47 1.02 14.03
CA GLY A 75 -9.52 0.27 14.73
C GLY A 75 -10.06 -0.93 13.95
N SER A 76 -9.43 -1.29 12.83
CA SER A 76 -9.85 -2.45 12.04
C SER A 76 -9.12 -3.72 12.44
N SER A 77 -9.72 -4.88 12.14
CA SER A 77 -9.10 -6.21 12.29
C SER A 77 -8.04 -6.52 11.23
N LYS A 78 -7.80 -5.61 10.28
CA LYS A 78 -6.81 -5.76 9.22
C LYS A 78 -5.65 -4.78 9.43
N GLN A 79 -4.44 -5.20 9.06
CA GLN A 79 -3.31 -4.27 8.97
C GLN A 79 -3.54 -3.23 7.87
N ILE A 80 -3.03 -2.02 8.07
CA ILE A 80 -3.11 -0.95 7.07
C ILE A 80 -1.72 -0.47 6.68
N ASN A 81 -1.61 0.01 5.45
CA ASN A 81 -0.43 0.68 4.94
C ASN A 81 -0.85 1.90 4.13
N PHE A 82 -0.03 2.94 4.18
CA PHE A 82 -0.28 4.18 3.46
C PHE A 82 0.81 4.41 2.42
N HIS A 83 0.41 4.85 1.23
CA HIS A 83 1.34 5.31 0.21
C HIS A 83 1.29 6.83 0.07
N LYS A 84 0.44 7.31 -0.82
CA LYS A 84 0.18 8.75 -0.98
C LYS A 84 -1.15 9.07 -0.32
N VAL A 85 -1.10 9.92 0.70
CA VAL A 85 -2.26 10.23 1.54
C VAL A 85 -2.52 11.73 1.49
N PRO A 86 -3.62 12.19 0.90
CA PRO A 86 -4.03 13.58 1.02
C PRO A 86 -4.52 13.87 2.44
N LEU A 87 -3.86 14.81 3.09
CA LEU A 87 -4.18 15.30 4.43
C LEU A 87 -4.64 16.74 4.38
N LEU A 88 -5.61 17.05 5.21
CA LEU A 88 -6.14 18.39 5.42
C LEU A 88 -5.90 18.81 6.86
N ILE A 89 -5.53 20.08 7.07
CA ILE A 89 -5.68 20.75 8.36
C ILE A 89 -6.89 21.68 8.23
N VAL A 90 -7.83 21.57 9.14
CA VAL A 90 -9.06 22.37 9.14
C VAL A 90 -9.30 22.98 10.53
N ASN A 91 -10.01 24.13 10.57
CA ASN A 91 -10.44 24.72 11.83
C ASN A 91 -11.78 24.10 12.33
N LYS A 92 -12.30 24.58 13.47
CA LYS A 92 -13.58 24.11 14.04
C LYS A 92 -14.77 24.39 13.15
N ASN A 93 -14.70 25.41 12.28
CA ASN A 93 -15.76 25.75 11.34
C ASN A 93 -15.72 24.86 10.08
N GLY A 94 -14.64 24.08 9.88
CA GLY A 94 -14.43 23.26 8.69
C GLY A 94 -13.67 23.96 7.56
N ASP A 95 -13.17 25.20 7.79
CA ASP A 95 -12.36 25.90 6.81
C ASP A 95 -11.00 25.19 6.68
N ILE A 96 -10.51 25.03 5.46
CA ILE A 96 -9.24 24.37 5.19
C ILE A 96 -8.09 25.36 5.44
N LEU A 97 -7.22 25.03 6.37
CA LEU A 97 -6.02 25.81 6.71
C LEU A 97 -4.79 25.35 5.94
N ALA A 98 -4.69 24.06 5.60
CA ALA A 98 -3.64 23.50 4.77
C ALA A 98 -4.14 22.22 4.07
N SER A 99 -3.56 21.93 2.89
CA SER A 99 -3.85 20.69 2.14
C SER A 99 -2.57 20.20 1.47
N GLN A 100 -2.19 18.96 1.72
CA GLN A 100 -1.02 18.36 1.07
C GLN A 100 -1.14 16.84 0.99
N THR A 101 -0.71 16.27 -0.15
CA THR A 101 -0.56 14.83 -0.29
C THR A 101 0.81 14.41 0.25
N MET A 102 0.80 13.59 1.31
CA MET A 102 1.99 13.05 1.96
C MET A 102 2.43 11.73 1.33
N ASP A 103 3.72 11.54 1.09
CA ASP A 103 4.29 10.22 0.86
C ASP A 103 4.55 9.55 2.22
N MET A 104 3.77 8.52 2.53
CA MET A 104 3.80 7.84 3.83
C MET A 104 4.43 6.45 3.76
N LYS A 105 5.23 6.17 2.73
CA LYS A 105 5.88 4.85 2.60
C LYS A 105 6.74 4.49 3.80
N GLU A 106 7.43 5.48 4.39
CA GLU A 106 8.28 5.28 5.56
C GLU A 106 7.50 5.00 6.85
N PHE A 107 6.21 5.34 6.89
CA PHE A 107 5.34 4.98 8.00
C PHE A 107 5.23 3.46 8.17
N GLY A 108 5.24 2.73 7.07
CA GLY A 108 5.15 1.27 7.04
C GLY A 108 3.77 0.73 7.40
N ILE A 109 3.72 -0.52 7.84
CA ILE A 109 2.49 -1.22 8.20
C ILE A 109 2.09 -0.85 9.63
N LEU A 110 0.82 -0.47 9.82
CA LEU A 110 0.20 -0.34 11.13
C LEU A 110 -0.66 -1.58 11.41
N PRO A 111 -0.33 -2.37 12.47
CA PRO A 111 -1.07 -3.58 12.79
C PRO A 111 -2.55 -3.33 13.11
N PRO A 112 -3.40 -4.37 13.15
CA PRO A 112 -4.77 -4.29 13.64
C PRO A 112 -4.81 -3.75 15.07
N PHE A 113 -5.80 -2.92 15.37
CA PHE A 113 -6.07 -2.40 16.72
C PHE A 113 -4.88 -1.70 17.36
N CYS A 114 -4.08 -1.00 16.56
CA CYS A 114 -2.89 -0.29 17.01
C CYS A 114 -2.94 1.21 16.70
N ALA A 115 -2.17 1.98 17.48
CA ALA A 115 -1.89 3.38 17.23
C ALA A 115 -0.39 3.62 17.20
N ARG A 116 0.06 4.49 16.28
CA ARG A 116 1.47 4.88 16.16
C ARG A 116 1.60 6.40 16.14
N PRO A 117 2.50 6.98 16.95
CA PRO A 117 2.91 8.37 16.82
C PRO A 117 3.69 8.56 15.52
N TYR A 118 3.44 9.65 14.83
CA TYR A 118 4.12 9.98 13.58
C TYR A 118 4.23 11.49 13.39
N LYS A 119 5.14 11.93 12.51
CA LYS A 119 5.29 13.33 12.15
C LYS A 119 5.05 13.49 10.66
N VAL A 120 4.20 14.43 10.29
CA VAL A 120 3.97 14.83 8.91
C VAL A 120 4.39 16.29 8.73
N TYR A 121 4.79 16.65 7.51
CA TYR A 121 5.36 17.95 7.23
C TYR A 121 4.59 18.63 6.09
N PHE A 122 3.95 19.75 6.37
CA PHE A 122 3.29 20.58 5.38
C PHE A 122 4.24 21.67 4.90
N ASP A 123 4.50 21.74 3.60
CA ASP A 123 5.24 22.84 3.00
C ASP A 123 4.42 24.12 3.12
N LYS A 124 5.06 25.25 3.46
CA LYS A 124 4.33 26.53 3.65
C LYS A 124 3.55 26.99 2.44
N ILE A 125 3.95 26.62 1.23
CA ILE A 125 3.23 26.92 0.00
C ILE A 125 1.83 26.25 -0.06
N ASN A 126 1.62 25.21 0.73
CA ASN A 126 0.37 24.45 0.82
C ASN A 126 -0.53 24.88 1.99
N LEU A 127 -0.16 25.96 2.68
CA LEU A 127 -0.98 26.62 3.69
C LEU A 127 -1.85 27.69 3.05
N PHE A 128 -3.11 27.76 3.47
CA PHE A 128 -4.07 28.80 3.09
C PHE A 128 -4.17 29.91 4.13
N VAL A 129 -3.40 29.82 5.21
CA VAL A 129 -3.29 30.79 6.29
C VAL A 129 -1.82 31.08 6.59
N ASN A 130 -1.54 32.25 7.17
CA ASN A 130 -0.18 32.61 7.55
C ASN A 130 0.35 31.79 8.74
N ILE A 131 -0.53 31.46 9.68
CA ILE A 131 -0.21 30.73 10.93
C ILE A 131 -1.37 29.79 11.21
N ILE A 132 -1.05 28.53 11.59
CA ILE A 132 -2.06 27.61 12.11
C ILE A 132 -2.32 27.96 13.57
N PRO A 133 -3.58 28.21 13.97
CA PRO A 133 -3.91 28.53 15.37
C PRO A 133 -3.57 27.38 16.32
N ASN A 134 -3.11 27.68 17.52
CA ASN A 134 -2.71 26.64 18.49
C ASN A 134 -3.85 25.74 18.95
N ASP A 135 -5.06 26.28 19.09
CA ASP A 135 -6.21 25.60 19.72
C ASP A 135 -7.41 25.44 18.80
N ASP A 136 -7.30 25.85 17.54
CA ASP A 136 -8.41 25.78 16.57
C ASP A 136 -7.97 25.13 15.26
N TRP A 137 -7.53 23.89 15.37
CA TRP A 137 -7.21 23.06 14.22
C TRP A 137 -7.41 21.59 14.54
N LYS A 138 -7.62 20.82 13.49
CA LYS A 138 -7.54 19.36 13.49
C LYS A 138 -6.98 18.90 12.16
N ILE A 139 -6.27 17.78 12.17
CA ILE A 139 -5.83 17.10 10.95
C ILE A 139 -6.81 15.97 10.63
N GLN A 140 -7.05 15.74 9.36
CA GLN A 140 -7.92 14.68 8.90
C GLN A 140 -7.47 14.17 7.53
N PHE A 141 -7.83 12.93 7.22
CA PHE A 141 -7.77 12.43 5.86
C PHE A 141 -8.77 13.19 4.99
N GLU A 142 -8.39 13.51 3.75
CA GLU A 142 -9.37 13.97 2.78
C GLU A 142 -10.37 12.82 2.52
N LYS A 143 -11.66 13.15 2.33
CA LYS A 143 -12.74 12.14 2.23
C LYS A 143 -12.56 11.11 1.09
N SER A 144 -11.67 11.37 0.15
CA SER A 144 -11.30 10.46 -0.93
C SER A 144 -10.25 9.42 -0.56
N VAL A 145 -9.68 9.47 0.65
CA VAL A 145 -8.67 8.49 1.09
C VAL A 145 -9.37 7.21 1.52
N SER A 146 -9.36 6.22 0.63
CA SER A 146 -9.59 4.85 1.03
C SER A 146 -8.31 4.31 1.68
N THR A 147 -8.39 3.78 2.89
CA THR A 147 -7.32 2.97 3.45
C THR A 147 -7.09 1.77 2.53
N VAL A 148 -5.89 1.68 2.00
CA VAL A 148 -5.54 0.55 1.15
C VAL A 148 -5.13 -0.60 2.07
N ASN A 149 -6.04 -1.54 2.27
CA ASN A 149 -5.67 -2.80 2.89
C ASN A 149 -4.59 -3.44 2.03
N THR A 150 -3.46 -3.78 2.62
CA THR A 150 -2.36 -4.45 1.91
C THR A 150 -2.10 -5.81 2.51
N VAL A 151 -1.64 -6.72 1.66
CA VAL A 151 -1.34 -8.10 2.01
C VAL A 151 0.13 -8.37 1.68
N LYS A 152 0.79 -9.12 2.55
CA LYS A 152 2.10 -9.68 2.27
C LYS A 152 1.91 -11.06 1.65
N CYS A 153 2.31 -11.21 0.40
CA CYS A 153 2.31 -12.52 -0.24
C CYS A 153 3.52 -13.36 0.22
N GLU A 154 3.32 -14.65 0.36
CA GLU A 154 4.39 -15.63 0.57
C GLU A 154 4.70 -16.34 -0.74
N PHE A 155 5.96 -16.68 -0.95
CA PHE A 155 6.37 -17.42 -2.14
C PHE A 155 5.86 -18.87 -2.08
N GLU A 156 5.16 -19.34 -3.13
CA GLU A 156 4.61 -20.69 -3.19
C GLU A 156 5.31 -21.62 -4.20
N GLY A 157 6.37 -21.12 -4.89
CA GLY A 157 7.18 -21.95 -5.77
C GLY A 157 6.96 -21.68 -7.26
N PHE A 158 7.17 -22.75 -8.05
CA PHE A 158 7.14 -22.77 -9.51
C PHE A 158 6.03 -23.69 -10.01
N PRO A 159 5.59 -23.59 -11.25
CA PRO A 159 4.81 -24.63 -11.89
C PRO A 159 5.72 -25.84 -12.19
N GLY A 160 5.75 -26.83 -11.30
CA GLY A 160 6.61 -28.01 -11.38
C GLY A 160 7.70 -28.06 -10.30
N ASP A 161 8.25 -29.27 -10.07
CA ASP A 161 9.12 -29.54 -8.91
C ASP A 161 10.61 -29.21 -9.13
N ASP A 162 11.03 -28.68 -10.27
CA ASP A 162 12.42 -28.77 -10.73
C ASP A 162 13.34 -27.56 -10.42
N HIS A 163 12.90 -26.54 -9.67
CA HIS A 163 13.67 -25.28 -9.54
C HIS A 163 13.97 -24.82 -8.10
N HIS A 164 14.07 -25.72 -7.15
CA HIS A 164 14.38 -25.42 -5.75
C HIS A 164 15.65 -24.57 -5.54
N GLU A 165 16.64 -24.69 -6.43
CA GLU A 165 17.89 -23.92 -6.34
C GLU A 165 17.67 -22.39 -6.49
N LEU A 166 16.62 -21.98 -7.19
CA LEU A 166 16.31 -20.57 -7.45
C LEU A 166 15.32 -19.94 -6.44
N GLU A 167 14.76 -20.75 -5.55
CA GLU A 167 13.76 -20.30 -4.55
C GLU A 167 14.25 -19.11 -3.74
N GLY A 168 15.50 -19.15 -3.27
CA GLY A 168 16.11 -18.05 -2.52
C GLY A 168 16.23 -16.74 -3.32
N THR A 169 16.39 -16.84 -4.64
CA THR A 169 16.48 -15.68 -5.54
C THR A 169 15.10 -15.02 -5.71
N PHE A 170 14.07 -15.82 -5.94
CA PHE A 170 12.71 -15.28 -6.11
C PHE A 170 12.07 -14.82 -4.81
N THR A 171 12.39 -15.45 -3.68
CA THR A 171 12.01 -14.94 -2.36
C THR A 171 12.64 -13.57 -2.08
N LYS A 172 13.92 -13.37 -2.45
CA LYS A 172 14.57 -12.06 -2.35
C LYS A 172 13.94 -11.03 -3.28
N PHE A 173 13.54 -11.43 -4.48
CA PHE A 173 12.84 -10.56 -5.41
C PHE A 173 11.48 -10.13 -4.83
N LEU A 174 10.66 -11.09 -4.37
CA LEU A 174 9.38 -10.81 -3.73
C LEU A 174 9.51 -9.84 -2.54
N ASN A 175 10.52 -10.03 -1.70
CA ASN A 175 10.73 -9.18 -0.52
C ASN A 175 11.19 -7.74 -0.85
N LYS A 176 11.62 -7.48 -2.07
CA LYS A 176 11.94 -6.11 -2.56
C LYS A 176 10.72 -5.39 -3.15
N LEU A 177 9.67 -6.13 -3.50
CA LEU A 177 8.46 -5.54 -4.07
C LEU A 177 7.62 -4.88 -2.98
N PRO A 178 6.90 -3.79 -3.30
CA PRO A 178 5.95 -3.20 -2.36
C PRO A 178 4.84 -4.21 -2.02
N LEU A 179 4.19 -4.02 -0.87
CA LEU A 179 3.02 -4.80 -0.52
C LEU A 179 1.94 -4.65 -1.61
N ILE A 180 1.20 -5.72 -1.86
CA ILE A 180 0.06 -5.71 -2.78
C ILE A 180 -1.21 -5.26 -2.03
N LYS A 181 -2.11 -4.55 -2.71
CA LYS A 181 -3.42 -4.25 -2.15
C LYS A 181 -4.23 -5.54 -1.96
N ALA A 182 -5.01 -5.59 -0.89
CA ALA A 182 -6.00 -6.66 -0.75
C ALA A 182 -6.96 -6.65 -1.96
N GLU A 183 -7.33 -7.83 -2.43
CA GLU A 183 -8.19 -8.05 -3.60
C GLU A 183 -7.56 -7.67 -4.96
N ASP A 184 -6.32 -7.21 -4.98
CA ASP A 184 -5.58 -6.97 -6.22
C ASP A 184 -4.77 -8.21 -6.64
N VAL A 185 -4.57 -8.32 -7.95
CA VAL A 185 -3.61 -9.25 -8.57
C VAL A 185 -2.57 -8.42 -9.28
N ASN A 186 -1.30 -8.77 -9.10
CA ASN A 186 -0.21 -8.03 -9.73
C ASN A 186 0.78 -8.96 -10.40
N ILE A 187 1.27 -8.55 -11.57
CA ILE A 187 2.31 -9.26 -12.34
C ILE A 187 3.56 -8.39 -12.41
N GLU A 188 4.68 -8.92 -11.91
CA GLU A 188 5.97 -8.23 -11.88
C GLU A 188 6.99 -9.01 -12.72
N VAL A 189 7.60 -8.33 -13.67
CA VAL A 189 8.64 -8.94 -14.52
C VAL A 189 9.93 -9.09 -13.71
N PHE A 190 10.44 -10.31 -13.65
CA PHE A 190 11.73 -10.61 -13.06
C PHE A 190 12.86 -10.45 -14.09
N LYS A 191 12.66 -11.00 -15.28
CA LYS A 191 13.66 -10.97 -16.37
C LYS A 191 13.02 -11.18 -17.73
N THR A 192 13.58 -10.52 -18.74
CA THR A 192 13.26 -10.72 -20.16
C THR A 192 14.53 -11.14 -20.89
N LEU A 193 14.44 -12.11 -21.79
CA LEU A 193 15.55 -12.68 -22.51
C LEU A 193 15.16 -12.87 -23.99
N ARG A 194 16.08 -12.57 -24.93
CA ARG A 194 15.96 -13.02 -26.31
C ARG A 194 16.62 -14.37 -26.43
N CYS A 195 15.91 -15.32 -27.00
CA CYS A 195 16.39 -16.68 -27.23
C CYS A 195 17.12 -16.79 -28.59
N PHE A 196 17.80 -17.93 -28.83
CA PHE A 196 18.55 -18.17 -30.07
C PHE A 196 17.66 -18.34 -31.32
N ASP A 197 16.39 -18.64 -31.14
CA ASP A 197 15.36 -18.78 -32.17
C ASP A 197 14.57 -17.49 -32.38
N ASP A 198 15.13 -16.35 -31.99
CA ASP A 198 14.53 -15.02 -32.04
C ASP A 198 13.26 -14.85 -31.18
N SER A 199 12.82 -15.86 -30.45
CA SER A 199 11.74 -15.74 -29.50
C SER A 199 12.13 -14.88 -28.26
N ILE A 200 11.14 -14.41 -27.52
CA ILE A 200 11.35 -13.64 -26.30
C ILE A 200 10.78 -14.42 -25.12
N SER A 201 11.65 -14.80 -24.17
CA SER A 201 11.25 -15.39 -22.90
C SER A 201 11.09 -14.31 -21.83
N ILE A 202 9.99 -14.37 -21.10
CA ILE A 202 9.65 -13.46 -19.98
C ILE A 202 9.46 -14.30 -18.74
N VAL A 203 10.30 -14.08 -17.74
CA VAL A 203 10.11 -14.62 -16.38
C VAL A 203 9.42 -13.58 -15.53
N PHE A 204 8.28 -13.92 -14.94
CA PHE A 204 7.48 -12.99 -14.17
C PHE A 204 6.87 -13.65 -12.94
N MET A 205 6.54 -12.83 -11.96
CA MET A 205 5.90 -13.22 -10.71
C MET A 205 4.46 -12.72 -10.69
N ILE A 206 3.51 -13.61 -10.44
CA ILE A 206 2.12 -13.25 -10.15
C ILE A 206 1.95 -13.24 -8.65
N ARG A 207 1.44 -12.14 -8.11
CA ARG A 207 1.10 -11.97 -6.70
C ARG A 207 -0.41 -11.90 -6.55
N ASN A 208 -0.96 -12.73 -5.69
CA ASN A 208 -2.39 -12.78 -5.41
C ASN A 208 -2.69 -12.17 -4.03
N GLY A 209 -3.29 -10.98 -4.01
CA GLY A 209 -3.77 -10.31 -2.80
C GLY A 209 -5.21 -10.67 -2.41
N CYS A 210 -5.86 -11.56 -3.18
CA CYS A 210 -7.25 -11.98 -2.93
C CYS A 210 -7.32 -13.12 -1.93
N ASP A 211 -8.50 -13.27 -1.31
CA ASP A 211 -8.84 -14.39 -0.41
C ASP A 211 -9.23 -15.69 -1.19
N THR A 212 -9.19 -15.62 -2.53
CA THR A 212 -9.54 -16.75 -3.41
C THR A 212 -8.39 -17.07 -4.36
N ILE A 213 -8.40 -18.30 -4.91
CA ILE A 213 -7.42 -18.70 -5.94
C ILE A 213 -7.63 -17.85 -7.19
N VAL A 214 -6.57 -17.23 -7.67
CA VAL A 214 -6.55 -16.55 -8.96
C VAL A 214 -6.14 -17.55 -10.03
N LYS A 215 -6.91 -17.58 -11.14
CA LYS A 215 -6.62 -18.38 -12.33
C LYS A 215 -6.60 -17.45 -13.53
N LEU A 216 -5.57 -17.58 -14.36
CA LEU A 216 -5.50 -16.87 -15.64
C LEU A 216 -5.69 -17.87 -16.77
N GLU A 217 -6.59 -17.54 -17.69
CA GLU A 217 -6.85 -18.31 -18.92
C GLU A 217 -6.17 -17.68 -20.12
N THR A 218 -5.99 -16.35 -20.06
CA THR A 218 -5.31 -15.58 -21.08
C THR A 218 -4.30 -14.61 -20.48
N LEU A 219 -3.24 -14.31 -21.23
CA LEU A 219 -2.19 -13.37 -20.83
C LEU A 219 -1.97 -12.34 -21.96
N PRO A 220 -2.60 -11.15 -21.87
CA PRO A 220 -2.36 -10.06 -22.79
C PRO A 220 -1.00 -9.40 -22.49
N ILE A 221 -0.06 -9.44 -23.43
CA ILE A 221 1.29 -8.90 -23.28
C ILE A 221 1.56 -7.86 -24.35
N VAL A 222 2.18 -6.74 -23.94
CA VAL A 222 2.76 -5.74 -24.84
C VAL A 222 4.17 -5.43 -24.36
N ILE A 223 5.15 -5.57 -25.25
CA ILE A 223 6.54 -5.17 -25.02
C ILE A 223 6.81 -3.89 -25.79
N LYS A 224 7.37 -2.88 -25.14
CA LYS A 224 7.74 -1.60 -25.73
C LYS A 224 9.19 -1.29 -25.47
N ASP A 225 9.86 -0.67 -26.44
CA ASP A 225 11.22 -0.14 -26.29
C ASP A 225 11.25 1.19 -25.52
N GLU A 226 12.42 1.81 -25.43
CA GLU A 226 12.64 3.08 -24.73
C GLU A 226 11.89 4.24 -25.36
N ASP A 227 11.66 4.21 -26.67
CA ASP A 227 10.92 5.23 -27.42
C ASP A 227 9.39 5.02 -27.33
N GLY A 228 8.96 3.93 -26.71
CA GLY A 228 7.56 3.57 -26.54
C GLY A 228 6.96 2.83 -27.74
N GLU A 229 7.77 2.46 -28.73
CA GLU A 229 7.35 1.67 -29.89
C GLU A 229 7.12 0.21 -29.50
N VAL A 230 6.19 -0.44 -30.18
CA VAL A 230 5.83 -1.83 -29.89
C VAL A 230 6.87 -2.78 -30.46
N VAL A 231 7.49 -3.56 -29.60
CA VAL A 231 8.45 -4.63 -29.98
C VAL A 231 7.73 -5.97 -30.21
N ALA A 232 6.79 -6.30 -29.32
CA ALA A 232 5.97 -7.50 -29.46
C ALA A 232 4.61 -7.27 -28.79
N SER A 233 3.55 -7.90 -29.28
CA SER A 233 2.23 -7.83 -28.64
C SER A 233 1.37 -9.04 -29.03
N GLY A 234 0.51 -9.48 -28.10
CA GLY A 234 -0.45 -10.55 -28.31
C GLY A 234 -1.33 -10.80 -27.09
N VAL A 235 -2.37 -11.59 -27.32
CA VAL A 235 -3.17 -12.22 -26.26
C VAL A 235 -2.94 -13.71 -26.38
N PHE A 236 -2.42 -14.30 -25.33
CA PHE A 236 -1.98 -15.69 -25.34
C PHE A 236 -2.84 -16.52 -24.42
N ASP A 237 -3.31 -17.66 -24.88
CA ASP A 237 -3.95 -18.64 -24.03
C ASP A 237 -2.89 -19.28 -23.13
N VAL A 238 -3.18 -19.36 -21.83
CA VAL A 238 -2.30 -19.96 -20.85
C VAL A 238 -3.03 -21.07 -20.09
N GLU A 239 -2.32 -22.16 -19.86
CA GLU A 239 -2.85 -23.29 -19.12
C GLU A 239 -2.21 -23.42 -17.74
N ASN A 240 -3.02 -23.80 -16.76
CA ASN A 240 -2.55 -24.08 -15.38
C ASN A 240 -1.87 -22.91 -14.66
N VAL A 241 -2.12 -21.66 -15.09
CA VAL A 241 -1.65 -20.48 -14.37
C VAL A 241 -2.60 -20.20 -13.22
N ASN A 242 -2.20 -20.60 -12.00
CA ASN A 242 -2.96 -20.39 -10.80
C ASN A 242 -2.06 -19.99 -9.62
N VAL A 243 -2.57 -19.11 -8.75
CA VAL A 243 -1.88 -18.63 -7.56
C VAL A 243 -2.85 -18.68 -6.37
N ASN A 244 -2.44 -19.34 -5.30
CA ASN A 244 -3.25 -19.48 -4.10
C ASN A 244 -3.45 -18.14 -3.39
N PRO A 245 -4.44 -18.02 -2.48
CA PRO A 245 -4.69 -16.82 -1.70
C PRO A 245 -3.44 -16.35 -0.95
N HIS A 246 -3.14 -15.06 -1.03
CA HIS A 246 -1.99 -14.42 -0.38
C HIS A 246 -0.63 -15.05 -0.72
N LYS A 247 -0.51 -15.60 -1.93
CA LYS A 247 0.73 -16.21 -2.42
C LYS A 247 1.27 -15.48 -3.64
N ALA A 248 2.54 -15.79 -3.92
CA ALA A 248 3.26 -15.34 -5.10
C ALA A 248 3.91 -16.52 -5.79
N LYS A 249 3.77 -16.61 -7.10
CA LYS A 249 4.28 -17.72 -7.90
C LYS A 249 4.99 -17.19 -9.14
N ILE A 250 6.10 -17.85 -9.51
CA ILE A 250 6.87 -17.54 -10.71
C ILE A 250 6.32 -18.34 -11.88
N TYR A 251 6.31 -17.68 -13.03
CA TYR A 251 6.02 -18.28 -14.34
C TYR A 251 7.04 -17.79 -15.35
N ASP A 252 7.28 -18.60 -16.36
CA ASP A 252 7.95 -18.21 -17.58
C ASP A 252 6.99 -18.33 -18.77
N PHE A 253 7.13 -17.44 -19.73
CA PHE A 253 6.33 -17.43 -20.93
C PHE A 253 7.19 -17.02 -22.12
N THR A 254 7.05 -17.75 -23.22
CA THR A 254 7.82 -17.48 -24.45
C THR A 254 6.90 -16.94 -25.53
N ILE A 255 7.21 -15.74 -26.01
CA ILE A 255 6.59 -15.13 -27.19
C ILE A 255 7.34 -15.59 -28.42
N THR A 256 6.67 -16.28 -29.32
CA THR A 256 7.25 -16.75 -30.57
C THR A 256 7.47 -15.61 -31.57
N GLU A 257 8.36 -15.83 -32.54
CA GLU A 257 8.77 -14.86 -33.55
C GLU A 257 7.60 -14.18 -34.27
N ASP A 258 6.51 -14.89 -34.49
CA ASP A 258 5.31 -14.38 -35.19
C ASP A 258 4.62 -13.19 -34.54
N TYR A 259 4.83 -12.99 -33.23
CA TYR A 259 4.27 -11.89 -32.47
C TYR A 259 5.25 -10.74 -32.24
N ILE A 260 6.48 -10.86 -32.79
CA ILE A 260 7.55 -9.87 -32.64
C ILE A 260 7.58 -8.95 -33.84
N VAL A 261 7.28 -7.68 -33.62
CA VAL A 261 7.21 -6.65 -34.67
C VAL A 261 8.58 -6.04 -34.94
N ASN A 262 9.39 -5.81 -33.88
CA ASN A 262 10.74 -5.25 -34.00
C ASN A 262 11.77 -6.27 -33.44
N LYS A 263 12.47 -6.93 -34.37
CA LYS A 263 13.46 -7.97 -34.04
C LYS A 263 14.80 -7.39 -33.59
N ASP A 264 15.09 -6.15 -33.95
CA ASP A 264 16.36 -5.49 -33.68
C ASP A 264 16.37 -4.75 -32.33
N ALA A 265 15.21 -4.67 -31.63
CA ALA A 265 15.11 -3.98 -30.36
C ALA A 265 15.97 -4.65 -29.28
N ASP A 266 16.68 -3.83 -28.50
CA ASP A 266 17.40 -4.30 -27.30
C ASP A 266 16.41 -4.65 -26.18
N ILE A 267 16.14 -5.95 -26.03
CA ILE A 267 15.15 -6.45 -25.10
C ILE A 267 15.46 -6.13 -23.61
N ASN A 268 16.75 -5.86 -23.28
CA ASN A 268 17.14 -5.52 -21.92
C ASN A 268 16.62 -4.15 -21.48
N ASN A 269 16.38 -3.26 -22.46
CA ASN A 269 15.88 -1.91 -22.23
C ASN A 269 14.37 -1.79 -22.47
N CYS A 270 13.71 -2.89 -22.85
CA CYS A 270 12.26 -2.90 -23.08
C CYS A 270 11.46 -3.02 -21.78
N LYS A 271 10.25 -2.47 -21.82
CA LYS A 271 9.25 -2.61 -20.76
C LYS A 271 8.13 -3.55 -21.19
N VAL A 272 7.79 -4.49 -20.31
CA VAL A 272 6.69 -5.43 -20.51
C VAL A 272 5.46 -4.95 -19.75
N TYR A 273 4.33 -4.93 -20.43
CA TYR A 273 3.03 -4.54 -19.87
C TYR A 273 2.05 -5.70 -19.99
N PHE A 274 1.40 -6.03 -18.90
CA PHE A 274 0.27 -6.97 -18.84
C PHE A 274 -1.02 -6.16 -18.75
N ARG A 275 -1.98 -6.41 -19.64
CA ARG A 275 -3.29 -5.76 -19.62
C ARG A 275 -4.31 -6.75 -19.05
N MET A 276 -4.54 -6.67 -17.74
CA MET A 276 -5.60 -7.43 -17.06
C MET A 276 -6.92 -6.67 -17.10
#